data_a2f16bd8b6bc8d0049d0ef847d9855ae
#
_entry.id   a2f16bd8b6bc8d0049d0ef847d9855ae
#
_cell.length_a   1.000
_cell.length_b   1.000
_cell.length_c   1.000
_cell.angle_alpha   90.00
_cell.angle_beta   90.00
_cell.angle_gamma   90.00
#
_symmetry.space_group_name_H-M   'P 1'
#
loop_
_entity.id
_entity.type
_entity.pdbx_description
1 polymer ?
#
loop_
_entity_poly.entity_id
_entity_poly.type
_entity_poly.pdbx_seq_one_letter_code
_entity_poly.pdbx_strand_id
1 'polypeptide(L)'
;MSADDTTPGEAGTLPRRPTVADHIVSRLFSWGVHRYFGYPGDGINGLTSALQRTNGRAQFIQVRHEETAGFAASAHVKYGGGPLGCALVTSGPGAIHLLNGLYDAKLDHQPVIALVGHTATTAEGGGYYQEVDLLALYKDVAAAFLAQLDNPAQVRHLVDRACRTALARRTVTALILPLDIQDEPAVPNPPHAHGYYQTSNAPSSTPTVPPEADVRRAAEVLRGGQRVAMLVGQGALGARDEVREIADRLGAGVATALLGFTAVDHREPWVTGAIGLLGTRPSWQLMSGCDRLLIVGSNMPYSEFYPTPGQARAVQIDLDGTQLGLRYPTEVNLTGDARPTLRALLNELGPGPGPTAWRAEVTEATSAWRRVQRDLAEQTADPVNPQLLFHTLNERLPDDVLIAVDCGTATAWYARHIQVRPGMLASLSGTLLSMGGAMPYALSAKFAHPDRPLVALIGDGAMQMNGVNELITVAKYWRSWADPRFVVLVLNNRDLAFVSWEQRSSEGTPMFPDSQQLPDIAYHKWAEVLGLHGELIDSPDQVRDVWDRALTADRPVVINALVDPAELMLPPHFTAEQARKTAAAVLRGDTDWAGIIRRGLPATVASYRPRRRDR
;
A
#
# COMPACT_ATOMS: atom_id res chain seq x y z
N MET A 1 -56.50 -53.04 -16.77
CA MET A 1 -55.25 -53.30 -16.03
C MET A 1 -54.45 -51.97 -16.08
N SER A 2 -54.55 -51.19 -15.03
CA SER A 2 -53.98 -49.90 -14.89
C SER A 2 -52.52 -50.04 -14.47
N ALA A 3 -51.62 -49.37 -15.18
CA ALA A 3 -50.19 -49.21 -14.78
C ALA A 3 -50.07 -48.11 -13.70
N ASP A 4 -49.50 -48.48 -12.60
CA ASP A 4 -49.16 -47.61 -11.49
C ASP A 4 -48.03 -46.65 -11.90
N ASP A 5 -48.33 -45.36 -11.87
CA ASP A 5 -47.42 -44.26 -12.09
C ASP A 5 -46.94 -43.82 -10.72
N THR A 6 -45.86 -44.44 -10.23
CA THR A 6 -45.15 -43.98 -9.02
C THR A 6 -44.02 -43.03 -9.40
N THR A 7 -44.28 -41.72 -9.38
CA THR A 7 -43.30 -40.66 -9.34
C THR A 7 -42.33 -40.89 -8.17
N PRO A 8 -40.99 -40.82 -8.36
CA PRO A 8 -40.04 -40.88 -7.25
C PRO A 8 -40.19 -39.62 -6.39
N GLY A 9 -40.63 -39.81 -5.14
CA GLY A 9 -40.70 -38.74 -4.16
C GLY A 9 -39.34 -38.05 -3.97
N GLU A 10 -39.37 -36.71 -3.90
CA GLU A 10 -38.26 -35.89 -3.44
C GLU A 10 -37.76 -36.46 -2.11
N ALA A 11 -36.57 -37.04 -2.14
CA ALA A 11 -35.85 -37.41 -0.92
C ALA A 11 -35.58 -36.13 -0.13
N GLY A 12 -36.39 -35.87 0.89
CA GLY A 12 -36.21 -34.78 1.82
C GLY A 12 -34.80 -34.87 2.43
N THR A 13 -33.93 -34.00 1.98
CA THR A 13 -32.59 -33.86 2.57
C THR A 13 -32.75 -33.48 4.04
N LEU A 14 -32.38 -34.39 4.95
CA LEU A 14 -32.28 -34.10 6.38
C LEU A 14 -31.48 -32.82 6.57
N PRO A 15 -31.88 -31.91 7.47
CA PRO A 15 -31.15 -30.68 7.72
C PRO A 15 -29.71 -31.03 8.11
N ARG A 16 -28.74 -30.63 7.26
CA ARG A 16 -27.34 -30.92 7.46
C ARG A 16 -26.86 -30.22 8.74
N ARG A 17 -26.16 -30.93 9.59
CA ARG A 17 -25.52 -30.34 10.77
C ARG A 17 -24.40 -29.39 10.30
N PRO A 18 -24.31 -28.15 10.85
CA PRO A 18 -23.22 -27.24 10.54
C PRO A 18 -21.85 -27.86 10.85
N THR A 19 -20.87 -27.61 9.99
CA THR A 19 -19.48 -28.04 10.19
C THR A 19 -18.65 -26.98 10.91
N VAL A 20 -17.45 -27.34 11.35
CA VAL A 20 -16.42 -26.41 11.86
C VAL A 20 -16.17 -25.29 10.85
N ALA A 21 -16.04 -25.59 9.56
CA ALA A 21 -15.88 -24.59 8.50
C ALA A 21 -17.06 -23.61 8.44
N ASP A 22 -18.30 -24.08 8.55
CA ASP A 22 -19.50 -23.21 8.63
C ASP A 22 -19.43 -22.29 9.84
N HIS A 23 -18.97 -22.80 10.98
CA HIS A 23 -18.84 -22.02 12.21
C HIS A 23 -17.73 -20.96 12.09
N ILE A 24 -16.57 -21.28 11.50
CA ILE A 24 -15.50 -20.31 11.21
C ILE A 24 -16.04 -19.15 10.37
N VAL A 25 -16.70 -19.44 9.25
CA VAL A 25 -17.29 -18.43 8.36
C VAL A 25 -18.34 -17.58 9.09
N SER A 26 -19.20 -18.20 9.89
CA SER A 26 -20.20 -17.48 10.70
C SER A 26 -19.55 -16.55 11.72
N ARG A 27 -18.46 -16.97 12.38
CA ARG A 27 -17.71 -16.09 13.31
C ARG A 27 -17.05 -14.95 12.59
N LEU A 28 -16.42 -15.18 11.42
CA LEU A 28 -15.81 -14.15 10.60
C LEU A 28 -16.83 -13.11 10.13
N PHE A 29 -18.05 -13.51 9.76
CA PHE A 29 -19.14 -12.56 9.48
C PHE A 29 -19.44 -11.65 10.66
N SER A 30 -19.44 -12.19 11.88
CA SER A 30 -19.68 -11.38 13.09
C SER A 30 -18.57 -10.35 13.36
N TRP A 31 -17.41 -10.49 12.72
CA TRP A 31 -16.29 -9.53 12.73
C TRP A 31 -16.27 -8.63 11.49
N GLY A 32 -17.27 -8.70 10.62
CA GLY A 32 -17.38 -7.89 9.41
C GLY A 32 -16.56 -8.41 8.21
N VAL A 33 -16.08 -9.64 8.27
CA VAL A 33 -15.34 -10.28 7.16
C VAL A 33 -16.33 -10.93 6.20
N HIS A 34 -16.54 -10.31 5.05
CA HIS A 34 -17.42 -10.81 3.99
C HIS A 34 -16.67 -11.13 2.70
N ARG A 35 -15.40 -10.74 2.59
CA ARG A 35 -14.56 -10.96 1.40
C ARG A 35 -13.31 -11.73 1.76
N TYR A 36 -13.02 -12.75 0.95
CA TYR A 36 -11.91 -13.68 1.11
C TYR A 36 -11.08 -13.67 -0.17
N PHE A 37 -9.82 -13.31 -0.08
CA PHE A 37 -8.88 -13.38 -1.19
C PHE A 37 -8.12 -14.70 -1.10
N GLY A 38 -8.04 -15.45 -2.19
CA GLY A 38 -7.40 -16.75 -2.10
C GLY A 38 -7.27 -17.50 -3.42
N TYR A 39 -6.58 -18.62 -3.32
CA TYR A 39 -6.50 -19.61 -4.39
C TYR A 39 -6.95 -20.97 -3.84
N PRO A 40 -7.85 -21.69 -4.54
CA PRO A 40 -8.41 -22.94 -4.04
C PRO A 40 -7.39 -24.07 -4.07
N GLY A 41 -7.55 -25.01 -3.16
CA GLY A 41 -6.82 -26.28 -3.10
C GLY A 41 -7.48 -27.21 -2.11
N ASP A 42 -7.09 -28.48 -2.13
CA ASP A 42 -7.73 -29.55 -1.33
C ASP A 42 -7.69 -29.28 0.18
N GLY A 43 -6.61 -28.70 0.69
CA GLY A 43 -6.45 -28.38 2.12
C GLY A 43 -7.48 -27.39 2.69
N ILE A 44 -8.33 -26.77 1.85
CA ILE A 44 -9.37 -25.80 2.27
C ILE A 44 -10.76 -26.13 1.69
N ASN A 45 -10.99 -27.35 1.21
CA ASN A 45 -12.27 -27.73 0.60
C ASN A 45 -13.44 -27.57 1.55
N GLY A 46 -13.29 -27.85 2.84
CA GLY A 46 -14.31 -27.61 3.86
C GLY A 46 -14.71 -26.14 3.94
N LEU A 47 -13.71 -25.23 3.96
CA LEU A 47 -13.93 -23.78 4.00
C LEU A 47 -14.56 -23.24 2.71
N THR A 48 -14.06 -23.63 1.53
CA THR A 48 -14.66 -23.20 0.25
C THR A 48 -16.10 -23.67 0.11
N SER A 49 -16.41 -24.90 0.57
CA SER A 49 -17.78 -25.40 0.64
C SER A 49 -18.64 -24.60 1.61
N ALA A 50 -18.11 -24.20 2.75
CA ALA A 50 -18.81 -23.33 3.71
C ALA A 50 -19.09 -21.95 3.11
N LEU A 51 -18.13 -21.33 2.41
CA LEU A 51 -18.34 -20.06 1.69
C LEU A 51 -19.44 -20.18 0.64
N GLN A 52 -19.44 -21.25 -0.15
CA GLN A 52 -20.48 -21.51 -1.15
C GLN A 52 -21.89 -21.59 -0.52
N ARG A 53 -22.01 -22.23 0.64
CA ARG A 53 -23.28 -22.35 1.38
C ARG A 53 -23.82 -21.02 1.92
N THR A 54 -23.04 -19.96 1.90
CA THR A 54 -23.50 -18.63 2.31
C THR A 54 -24.43 -17.97 1.30
N ASN A 55 -24.60 -18.56 0.10
CA ASN A 55 -25.45 -18.06 -0.98
C ASN A 55 -25.17 -16.59 -1.34
N GLY A 56 -23.90 -16.26 -1.53
CA GLY A 56 -23.44 -14.92 -1.95
C GLY A 56 -23.21 -13.91 -0.81
N ARG A 57 -23.45 -14.27 0.45
CA ARG A 57 -23.09 -13.42 1.59
C ARG A 57 -21.58 -13.32 1.79
N ALA A 58 -20.83 -14.38 1.47
CA ALA A 58 -19.39 -14.39 1.36
C ALA A 58 -18.98 -14.24 -0.09
N GLN A 59 -18.01 -13.37 -0.36
CA GLN A 59 -17.40 -13.20 -1.66
C GLN A 59 -15.98 -13.78 -1.65
N PHE A 60 -15.76 -14.88 -2.39
CA PHE A 60 -14.43 -15.43 -2.62
C PHE A 60 -13.85 -14.85 -3.90
N ILE A 61 -12.75 -14.12 -3.78
CA ILE A 61 -12.01 -13.54 -4.91
C ILE A 61 -10.85 -14.47 -5.24
N GLN A 62 -11.00 -15.20 -6.34
CA GLN A 62 -9.96 -16.07 -6.84
C GLN A 62 -8.86 -15.24 -7.52
N VAL A 63 -7.71 -15.14 -6.88
CA VAL A 63 -6.47 -14.57 -7.43
C VAL A 63 -5.73 -15.60 -8.29
N ARG A 64 -4.58 -15.24 -8.87
CA ARG A 64 -3.79 -16.17 -9.69
C ARG A 64 -2.57 -16.77 -8.98
N HIS A 65 -2.19 -16.16 -7.85
CA HIS A 65 -1.10 -16.62 -6.99
C HIS A 65 -1.43 -16.25 -5.53
N GLU A 66 -1.05 -17.06 -4.57
CA GLU A 66 -1.42 -16.85 -3.16
C GLU A 66 -0.76 -15.60 -2.55
N GLU A 67 0.42 -15.22 -3.03
CA GLU A 67 1.05 -13.95 -2.67
C GLU A 67 0.11 -12.76 -2.94
N THR A 68 -0.58 -12.78 -4.09
CA THR A 68 -1.59 -11.79 -4.44
C THR A 68 -2.75 -11.76 -3.43
N ALA A 69 -3.13 -12.91 -2.87
CA ALA A 69 -4.16 -12.94 -1.82
C ALA A 69 -3.73 -12.16 -0.57
N GLY A 70 -2.47 -12.27 -0.17
CA GLY A 70 -1.91 -11.52 0.95
C GLY A 70 -1.91 -10.02 0.70
N PHE A 71 -1.39 -9.58 -0.44
CA PHE A 71 -1.42 -8.17 -0.85
C PHE A 71 -2.84 -7.61 -0.97
N ALA A 72 -3.77 -8.38 -1.55
CA ALA A 72 -5.15 -7.95 -1.69
C ALA A 72 -5.87 -7.84 -0.33
N ALA A 73 -5.56 -8.73 0.62
CA ALA A 73 -6.08 -8.64 1.99
C ALA A 73 -5.54 -7.40 2.72
N SER A 74 -4.24 -7.07 2.57
CA SER A 74 -3.63 -5.83 3.05
C SER A 74 -4.31 -4.60 2.45
N ALA A 75 -4.43 -4.57 1.13
CA ALA A 75 -5.05 -3.48 0.38
C ALA A 75 -6.54 -3.29 0.71
N HIS A 76 -7.27 -4.38 1.02
CA HIS A 76 -8.68 -4.30 1.42
C HIS A 76 -8.89 -3.33 2.59
N VAL A 77 -8.01 -3.37 3.58
CA VAL A 77 -8.05 -2.45 4.72
C VAL A 77 -7.60 -1.05 4.31
N LYS A 78 -6.52 -0.93 3.55
CA LYS A 78 -5.96 0.36 3.11
C LYS A 78 -6.95 1.19 2.28
N TYR A 79 -7.79 0.54 1.48
CA TYR A 79 -8.83 1.22 0.68
C TYR A 79 -10.20 1.25 1.37
N GLY A 80 -10.30 0.89 2.64
CA GLY A 80 -11.56 1.00 3.40
C GLY A 80 -12.63 -0.01 3.01
N GLY A 81 -12.24 -1.15 2.43
CA GLY A 81 -13.16 -2.24 2.07
C GLY A 81 -13.71 -3.01 3.27
N GLY A 82 -13.10 -2.84 4.44
CA GLY A 82 -13.52 -3.44 5.70
C GLY A 82 -12.49 -3.24 6.81
N PRO A 83 -12.84 -3.53 8.06
CA PRO A 83 -11.92 -3.35 9.19
C PRO A 83 -10.81 -4.40 9.23
N LEU A 84 -11.00 -5.55 8.58
CA LEU A 84 -10.12 -6.71 8.64
C LEU A 84 -10.01 -7.34 7.24
N GLY A 85 -8.79 -7.50 6.74
CA GLY A 85 -8.50 -8.27 5.53
C GLY A 85 -8.48 -9.77 5.83
N CYS A 86 -8.86 -10.59 4.85
CA CYS A 86 -8.85 -12.05 4.99
C CYS A 86 -8.22 -12.71 3.78
N ALA A 87 -7.14 -13.46 4.01
CA ALA A 87 -6.53 -14.34 3.01
C ALA A 87 -6.85 -15.81 3.34
N LEU A 88 -7.18 -16.61 2.31
CA LEU A 88 -7.53 -18.02 2.43
C LEU A 88 -6.74 -18.84 1.42
N VAL A 89 -5.88 -19.74 1.90
CA VAL A 89 -4.98 -20.55 1.07
C VAL A 89 -4.92 -21.99 1.51
N THR A 90 -4.56 -22.86 0.56
CA THR A 90 -4.37 -24.30 0.81
C THR A 90 -3.07 -24.59 1.57
N SER A 91 -2.88 -25.86 1.91
CA SER A 91 -1.67 -26.42 2.54
C SER A 91 -0.41 -26.32 1.64
N GLY A 92 0.74 -26.59 2.21
CA GLY A 92 2.01 -26.70 1.50
C GLY A 92 2.39 -25.45 0.71
N PRO A 93 2.45 -25.51 -0.64
CA PRO A 93 2.88 -24.39 -1.46
C PRO A 93 2.00 -23.15 -1.30
N GLY A 94 0.67 -23.30 -1.15
CA GLY A 94 -0.22 -22.17 -0.95
C GLY A 94 0.10 -21.39 0.34
N ALA A 95 0.39 -22.11 1.41
CA ALA A 95 0.81 -21.51 2.67
C ALA A 95 2.18 -20.78 2.56
N ILE A 96 3.12 -21.34 1.81
CA ILE A 96 4.46 -20.74 1.62
C ILE A 96 4.36 -19.47 0.77
N HIS A 97 3.64 -19.52 -0.35
CA HIS A 97 3.49 -18.39 -1.27
C HIS A 97 2.81 -17.16 -0.62
N LEU A 98 1.90 -17.37 0.33
CA LEU A 98 1.15 -16.30 0.97
C LEU A 98 2.04 -15.32 1.76
N LEU A 99 3.20 -15.76 2.25
CA LEU A 99 4.01 -15.04 3.24
C LEU A 99 4.40 -13.63 2.82
N ASN A 100 4.85 -13.41 1.57
CA ASN A 100 5.28 -12.08 1.13
C ASN A 100 4.15 -11.04 1.26
N GLY A 101 2.93 -11.37 0.80
CA GLY A 101 1.78 -10.48 0.96
C GLY A 101 1.36 -10.27 2.43
N LEU A 102 1.59 -11.26 3.31
CA LEU A 102 1.35 -11.09 4.74
C LEU A 102 2.40 -10.21 5.40
N TYR A 103 3.68 -10.28 4.97
CA TYR A 103 4.70 -9.35 5.46
C TYR A 103 4.40 -7.90 5.04
N ASP A 104 3.87 -7.67 3.85
CA ASP A 104 3.36 -6.34 3.46
C ASP A 104 2.32 -5.83 4.46
N ALA A 105 1.33 -6.65 4.79
CA ALA A 105 0.31 -6.28 5.77
C ALA A 105 0.90 -6.03 7.17
N LYS A 106 1.81 -6.90 7.64
CA LYS A 106 2.46 -6.77 8.95
C LYS A 106 3.24 -5.48 9.07
N LEU A 107 4.11 -5.18 8.09
CA LEU A 107 5.02 -4.03 8.14
C LEU A 107 4.30 -2.70 7.91
N ASP A 108 3.21 -2.72 7.14
CA ASP A 108 2.34 -1.55 6.93
C ASP A 108 1.22 -1.44 7.97
N HIS A 109 1.28 -2.24 9.04
CA HIS A 109 0.32 -2.22 10.16
C HIS A 109 -1.14 -2.40 9.72
N GLN A 110 -1.40 -3.32 8.78
CA GLN A 110 -2.75 -3.63 8.34
C GLN A 110 -3.29 -4.86 9.09
N PRO A 111 -4.50 -4.77 9.69
CA PRO A 111 -5.13 -5.91 10.33
C PRO A 111 -5.57 -6.94 9.27
N VAL A 112 -4.92 -8.10 9.29
CA VAL A 112 -5.21 -9.22 8.38
C VAL A 112 -5.28 -10.51 9.16
N ILE A 113 -6.28 -11.35 8.86
CA ILE A 113 -6.36 -12.74 9.28
C ILE A 113 -6.00 -13.66 8.10
N ALA A 114 -5.04 -14.55 8.30
CA ALA A 114 -4.72 -15.62 7.36
C ALA A 114 -5.39 -16.93 7.82
N LEU A 115 -6.18 -17.52 6.94
CA LEU A 115 -6.77 -18.84 7.09
C LEU A 115 -5.95 -19.80 6.22
N VAL A 116 -5.19 -20.68 6.85
CA VAL A 116 -4.19 -21.51 6.18
C VAL A 116 -4.56 -22.97 6.34
N GLY A 117 -4.86 -23.64 5.22
CA GLY A 117 -5.11 -25.08 5.20
C GLY A 117 -3.90 -25.88 5.63
N HIS A 118 -4.12 -27.04 6.19
CA HIS A 118 -3.07 -28.00 6.55
C HIS A 118 -3.49 -29.43 6.18
N THR A 119 -2.54 -30.34 6.19
CA THR A 119 -2.80 -31.78 6.07
C THR A 119 -3.74 -32.25 7.18
N ALA A 120 -4.35 -33.41 7.02
CA ALA A 120 -5.17 -33.99 8.09
C ALA A 120 -4.32 -34.31 9.33
N THR A 121 -4.87 -34.08 10.52
CA THR A 121 -4.16 -34.33 11.80
C THR A 121 -3.64 -35.77 11.92
N THR A 122 -4.33 -36.74 11.31
CA THR A 122 -3.93 -38.15 11.27
C THR A 122 -2.69 -38.41 10.42
N ALA A 123 -2.31 -37.46 9.55
CA ALA A 123 -1.14 -37.59 8.66
C ALA A 123 0.08 -36.78 9.16
N GLU A 124 -0.12 -35.87 10.11
CA GLU A 124 0.95 -35.02 10.64
C GLU A 124 2.06 -35.85 11.29
N GLY A 125 3.32 -35.48 10.98
CA GLY A 125 4.52 -36.19 11.43
C GLY A 125 4.85 -37.45 10.63
N GLY A 126 4.04 -37.79 9.62
CA GLY A 126 4.24 -38.94 8.76
C GLY A 126 5.04 -38.69 7.49
N GLY A 127 5.44 -37.42 7.23
CA GLY A 127 6.07 -37.02 5.98
C GLY A 127 5.09 -37.04 4.80
N TYR A 128 3.84 -36.69 5.06
CA TYR A 128 2.79 -36.67 4.05
C TYR A 128 3.00 -35.56 3.03
N TYR A 129 2.42 -35.72 1.83
CA TYR A 129 2.55 -34.65 0.81
C TYR A 129 2.00 -33.32 1.32
N GLN A 130 2.68 -32.21 0.93
CA GLN A 130 2.37 -30.83 1.37
C GLN A 130 2.46 -30.59 2.89
N GLU A 131 3.00 -31.53 3.65
CA GLU A 131 3.26 -31.33 5.07
C GLU A 131 4.41 -30.33 5.25
N VAL A 132 4.13 -29.23 5.93
CA VAL A 132 5.09 -28.17 6.28
C VAL A 132 4.83 -27.78 7.73
N ASP A 133 5.87 -27.55 8.51
CA ASP A 133 5.73 -27.00 9.86
C ASP A 133 5.26 -25.54 9.78
N LEU A 134 3.93 -25.38 9.67
CA LEU A 134 3.29 -24.07 9.49
C LEU A 134 3.38 -23.22 10.76
N LEU A 135 3.45 -23.83 11.95
CA LEU A 135 3.63 -23.07 13.19
C LEU A 135 5.02 -22.44 13.26
N ALA A 136 6.06 -23.16 12.81
CA ALA A 136 7.39 -22.56 12.69
C ALA A 136 7.47 -21.52 11.56
N LEU A 137 6.90 -21.84 10.38
CA LEU A 137 6.96 -20.98 9.20
C LEU A 137 6.27 -19.63 9.42
N TYR A 138 5.11 -19.60 10.08
CA TYR A 138 4.32 -18.40 10.33
C TYR A 138 4.68 -17.65 11.62
N LYS A 139 5.60 -18.20 12.41
CA LYS A 139 5.96 -17.68 13.74
C LYS A 139 6.31 -16.20 13.74
N ASP A 140 7.08 -15.73 12.76
CA ASP A 140 7.43 -14.32 12.69
C ASP A 140 6.29 -13.48 12.12
N VAL A 141 5.73 -13.84 10.96
CA VAL A 141 4.72 -13.01 10.28
C VAL A 141 3.45 -12.83 11.10
N ALA A 142 3.03 -13.86 11.85
CA ALA A 142 1.87 -13.87 12.73
C ALA A 142 2.23 -13.90 14.23
N ALA A 143 3.35 -13.26 14.61
CA ALA A 143 3.89 -13.32 15.98
C ALA A 143 2.91 -12.84 17.06
N ALA A 144 1.94 -11.99 16.71
CA ALA A 144 0.94 -11.50 17.67
C ALA A 144 -0.10 -12.56 18.05
N PHE A 145 -0.48 -13.41 17.09
CA PHE A 145 -1.36 -14.56 17.33
C PHE A 145 -1.27 -15.56 16.17
N LEU A 146 -0.80 -16.75 16.49
CA LEU A 146 -0.74 -17.92 15.62
C LEU A 146 -1.28 -19.12 16.39
N ALA A 147 -2.20 -19.88 15.81
CA ALA A 147 -2.74 -21.08 16.42
C ALA A 147 -3.17 -22.10 15.37
N GLN A 148 -3.03 -23.39 15.70
CA GLN A 148 -3.65 -24.50 14.97
C GLN A 148 -4.98 -24.85 15.62
N LEU A 149 -5.97 -25.18 14.81
CA LEU A 149 -7.28 -25.61 15.25
C LEU A 149 -7.30 -27.15 15.33
N ASP A 150 -7.19 -27.68 16.55
CA ASP A 150 -7.11 -29.11 16.80
C ASP A 150 -8.44 -29.72 17.31
N ASN A 151 -9.41 -28.86 17.64
CA ASN A 151 -10.67 -29.30 18.22
C ASN A 151 -11.83 -28.36 17.83
N PRO A 152 -13.01 -28.88 17.39
CA PRO A 152 -14.17 -28.07 17.03
C PRO A 152 -14.61 -27.05 18.09
N ALA A 153 -14.45 -27.35 19.37
CA ALA A 153 -14.82 -26.43 20.47
C ALA A 153 -13.93 -25.18 20.56
N GLN A 154 -12.75 -25.18 19.90
CA GLN A 154 -11.84 -24.05 19.87
C GLN A 154 -12.21 -22.95 18.87
N VAL A 155 -13.04 -23.24 17.87
CA VAL A 155 -13.37 -22.31 16.77
C VAL A 155 -13.72 -20.94 17.28
N ARG A 156 -14.66 -20.87 18.22
CA ARG A 156 -15.19 -19.58 18.72
C ARG A 156 -14.07 -18.69 19.28
N HIS A 157 -13.30 -19.20 20.21
CA HIS A 157 -12.30 -18.37 20.90
C HIS A 157 -11.05 -18.12 20.06
N LEU A 158 -10.63 -19.06 19.18
CA LEU A 158 -9.48 -18.86 18.31
C LEU A 158 -9.79 -17.80 17.23
N VAL A 159 -10.93 -17.90 16.56
CA VAL A 159 -11.34 -16.89 15.56
C VAL A 159 -11.50 -15.53 16.19
N ASP A 160 -12.23 -15.44 17.33
CA ASP A 160 -12.44 -14.17 18.01
C ASP A 160 -11.14 -13.56 18.51
N ARG A 161 -10.21 -14.37 19.02
CA ARG A 161 -8.90 -13.90 19.47
C ARG A 161 -8.03 -13.45 18.31
N ALA A 162 -8.02 -14.18 17.20
CA ALA A 162 -7.29 -13.79 16.00
C ALA A 162 -7.79 -12.44 15.46
N CYS A 163 -9.10 -12.28 15.24
CA CYS A 163 -9.70 -11.04 14.75
C CYS A 163 -9.44 -9.87 15.71
N ARG A 164 -9.68 -10.06 17.01
CA ARG A 164 -9.44 -9.02 18.02
C ARG A 164 -7.98 -8.60 18.07
N THR A 165 -7.06 -9.56 18.02
CA THR A 165 -5.63 -9.26 18.06
C THR A 165 -5.19 -8.51 16.80
N ALA A 166 -5.64 -8.95 15.61
CA ALA A 166 -5.33 -8.27 14.36
C ALA A 166 -5.79 -6.80 14.39
N LEU A 167 -7.02 -6.54 14.83
CA LEU A 167 -7.57 -5.20 14.94
C LEU A 167 -6.87 -4.35 16.00
N ALA A 168 -6.70 -4.88 17.22
CA ALA A 168 -6.14 -4.12 18.34
C ALA A 168 -4.65 -3.78 18.16
N ARG A 169 -3.88 -4.68 17.51
CA ARG A 169 -2.45 -4.50 17.27
C ARG A 169 -2.10 -4.04 15.86
N ARG A 170 -3.12 -3.91 15.00
CA ARG A 170 -2.94 -3.55 13.59
C ARG A 170 -1.85 -4.40 12.93
N THR A 171 -2.08 -5.71 12.88
CA THR A 171 -1.07 -6.69 12.43
C THR A 171 -1.71 -7.94 11.84
N VAL A 172 -0.87 -8.84 11.36
CA VAL A 172 -1.28 -10.15 10.85
C VAL A 172 -1.48 -11.13 12.00
N THR A 173 -2.53 -11.93 11.89
CA THR A 173 -2.77 -13.14 12.69
C THR A 173 -3.05 -14.33 11.77
N ALA A 174 -2.76 -15.55 12.21
CA ALA A 174 -2.99 -16.73 11.39
C ALA A 174 -3.65 -17.88 12.19
N LEU A 175 -4.54 -18.59 11.49
CA LEU A 175 -5.13 -19.84 11.94
C LEU A 175 -4.77 -20.95 10.97
N ILE A 176 -4.11 -21.97 11.49
CA ILE A 176 -3.80 -23.21 10.76
C ILE A 176 -4.99 -24.15 10.94
N LEU A 177 -5.53 -24.63 9.81
CA LEU A 177 -6.81 -25.32 9.76
C LEU A 177 -6.64 -26.70 9.10
N PRO A 178 -6.39 -27.77 9.88
CA PRO A 178 -6.28 -29.13 9.35
C PRO A 178 -7.54 -29.55 8.61
N LEU A 179 -7.36 -30.29 7.52
CA LEU A 179 -8.43 -30.64 6.58
C LEU A 179 -9.56 -31.43 7.24
N ASP A 180 -9.20 -32.45 8.03
CA ASP A 180 -10.17 -33.32 8.72
C ASP A 180 -11.02 -32.57 9.75
N ILE A 181 -10.42 -31.61 10.46
CA ILE A 181 -11.12 -30.79 11.45
C ILE A 181 -12.18 -29.86 10.79
N GLN A 182 -11.96 -29.40 9.56
CA GLN A 182 -12.91 -28.51 8.86
C GLN A 182 -14.29 -29.12 8.68
N ASP A 183 -14.35 -30.44 8.49
CA ASP A 183 -15.60 -31.18 8.23
C ASP A 183 -16.25 -31.76 9.49
N GLU A 184 -15.59 -31.69 10.63
CA GLU A 184 -16.13 -32.08 11.92
C GLU A 184 -17.42 -31.31 12.26
N PRO A 185 -18.33 -31.89 13.07
CA PRO A 185 -19.51 -31.18 13.54
C PRO A 185 -19.16 -29.91 14.35
N ALA A 186 -19.79 -28.80 14.04
CA ALA A 186 -19.60 -27.54 14.73
C ALA A 186 -20.01 -27.63 16.21
N VAL A 187 -19.27 -26.93 17.09
CA VAL A 187 -19.58 -26.72 18.50
C VAL A 187 -19.74 -25.21 18.77
N PRO A 188 -20.83 -24.57 18.29
CA PRO A 188 -20.98 -23.10 18.37
C PRO A 188 -21.18 -22.59 19.79
N ASN A 189 -21.76 -23.41 20.66
CA ASN A 189 -21.98 -23.13 22.08
C ASN A 189 -21.28 -24.21 22.91
N PRO A 190 -19.98 -24.05 23.19
CA PRO A 190 -19.27 -25.02 24.02
C PRO A 190 -19.87 -25.08 25.42
N PRO A 191 -19.73 -26.19 26.14
CA PRO A 191 -20.24 -26.32 27.50
C PRO A 191 -19.74 -25.22 28.42
N HIS A 192 -20.59 -24.79 29.39
CA HIS A 192 -20.15 -23.90 30.45
C HIS A 192 -19.38 -24.73 31.51
N ALA A 193 -18.10 -25.02 31.21
CA ALA A 193 -17.25 -25.87 32.03
C ALA A 193 -15.78 -25.38 31.96
N HIS A 194 -14.95 -25.89 32.85
CA HIS A 194 -13.52 -25.57 32.86
C HIS A 194 -12.86 -25.94 31.52
N GLY A 195 -12.03 -25.02 30.96
CA GLY A 195 -11.34 -25.19 29.68
C GLY A 195 -12.15 -24.80 28.44
N TYR A 196 -13.40 -24.37 28.58
CA TYR A 196 -14.23 -23.89 27.46
C TYR A 196 -14.46 -22.36 27.57
N TYR A 197 -14.44 -21.68 26.42
CA TYR A 197 -14.56 -20.22 26.37
C TYR A 197 -15.75 -19.78 25.53
N GLN A 198 -16.55 -18.87 26.07
CA GLN A 198 -17.64 -18.19 25.38
C GLN A 198 -17.26 -16.73 25.14
N THR A 199 -16.50 -16.50 24.06
CA THR A 199 -15.98 -15.19 23.71
C THR A 199 -17.01 -14.31 23.02
N SER A 200 -16.84 -12.99 23.07
CA SER A 200 -17.63 -12.01 22.34
C SER A 200 -16.90 -11.54 21.08
N ASN A 201 -17.65 -10.94 20.14
CA ASN A 201 -17.15 -10.33 18.91
C ASN A 201 -17.13 -8.79 18.96
N ALA A 202 -17.09 -8.21 20.15
CA ALA A 202 -17.06 -6.75 20.30
C ALA A 202 -15.61 -6.23 20.33
N PRO A 203 -15.14 -5.52 19.29
CA PRO A 203 -13.87 -4.82 19.33
C PRO A 203 -13.97 -3.58 20.25
N SER A 204 -12.85 -3.14 20.79
CA SER A 204 -12.79 -1.83 21.43
C SER A 204 -12.81 -0.75 20.35
N SER A 205 -13.69 0.23 20.52
CA SER A 205 -13.78 1.42 19.65
C SER A 205 -13.37 2.71 20.35
N THR A 206 -12.88 2.61 21.60
CA THR A 206 -12.48 3.78 22.38
C THR A 206 -11.15 4.31 21.87
N PRO A 207 -11.09 5.56 21.38
CA PRO A 207 -9.85 6.17 20.95
C PRO A 207 -8.93 6.45 22.13
N THR A 208 -7.63 6.31 21.92
CA THR A 208 -6.61 6.68 22.90
C THR A 208 -6.31 8.17 22.80
N VAL A 209 -6.34 8.88 23.93
CA VAL A 209 -6.00 10.31 24.00
C VAL A 209 -4.91 10.50 25.06
N PRO A 210 -3.81 11.22 24.76
CA PRO A 210 -2.76 11.47 25.73
C PRO A 210 -3.24 12.32 26.92
N PRO A 211 -2.52 12.29 28.06
CA PRO A 211 -2.79 13.19 29.18
C PRO A 211 -2.75 14.67 28.79
N GLU A 212 -3.67 15.48 29.31
CA GLU A 212 -3.76 16.91 29.00
C GLU A 212 -2.45 17.67 29.28
N ALA A 213 -1.76 17.31 30.36
CA ALA A 213 -0.47 17.93 30.71
C ALA A 213 0.60 17.73 29.61
N ASP A 214 0.62 16.55 28.96
CA ASP A 214 1.56 16.26 27.88
C ASP A 214 1.16 16.99 26.60
N VAL A 215 -0.15 17.10 26.32
CA VAL A 215 -0.67 17.88 25.18
C VAL A 215 -0.30 19.37 25.36
N ARG A 216 -0.42 19.91 26.56
CA ARG A 216 -0.03 21.30 26.89
C ARG A 216 1.47 21.52 26.69
N ARG A 217 2.31 20.61 27.17
CA ARG A 217 3.77 20.67 26.91
C ARG A 217 4.09 20.62 25.41
N ALA A 218 3.41 19.78 24.66
CA ALA A 218 3.57 19.70 23.20
C ALA A 218 3.21 21.03 22.53
N ALA A 219 2.10 21.65 22.92
CA ALA A 219 1.71 22.97 22.44
C ALA A 219 2.74 24.05 22.76
N GLU A 220 3.32 24.05 23.96
CA GLU A 220 4.38 24.99 24.37
C GLU A 220 5.64 24.82 23.49
N VAL A 221 6.08 23.59 23.23
CA VAL A 221 7.22 23.31 22.36
C VAL A 221 6.96 23.85 20.96
N LEU A 222 5.79 23.60 20.39
CA LEU A 222 5.45 23.97 19.01
C LEU A 222 5.26 25.48 18.85
N ARG A 223 4.58 26.17 19.80
CA ARG A 223 4.39 27.63 19.78
C ARG A 223 5.69 28.42 19.84
N GLY A 224 6.72 27.87 20.47
CA GLY A 224 8.03 28.51 20.56
C GLY A 224 8.83 28.50 19.25
N GLY A 225 8.30 27.93 18.16
CA GLY A 225 8.96 27.83 16.88
C GLY A 225 8.69 29.00 15.94
N GLN A 226 9.67 29.31 15.09
CA GLN A 226 9.52 30.26 13.98
C GLN A 226 9.45 29.54 12.63
N ARG A 227 10.03 28.33 12.55
CA ARG A 227 10.18 27.51 11.33
C ARG A 227 9.64 26.10 11.60
N VAL A 228 8.32 25.99 11.67
CA VAL A 228 7.68 24.73 12.02
C VAL A 228 7.51 23.83 10.78
N ALA A 229 7.93 22.58 10.90
CA ALA A 229 7.68 21.52 9.93
C ALA A 229 6.74 20.45 10.52
N MET A 230 5.92 19.85 9.66
CA MET A 230 5.14 18.66 9.99
C MET A 230 5.54 17.51 9.06
N LEU A 231 5.72 16.33 9.64
CA LEU A 231 5.85 15.06 8.91
C LEU A 231 4.61 14.21 9.18
N VAL A 232 3.86 13.92 8.13
CA VAL A 232 2.56 13.25 8.22
C VAL A 232 2.63 11.86 7.58
N GLY A 233 2.26 10.84 8.34
CA GLY A 233 2.25 9.45 7.90
C GLY A 233 0.84 8.83 7.85
N GLN A 234 0.79 7.51 7.70
CA GLN A 234 -0.48 6.77 7.57
C GLN A 234 -1.39 6.91 8.80
N GLY A 235 -0.84 7.11 9.99
CA GLY A 235 -1.64 7.30 11.20
C GLY A 235 -2.53 8.55 11.15
N ALA A 236 -2.24 9.49 10.26
CA ALA A 236 -3.02 10.72 10.05
C ALA A 236 -4.09 10.63 8.95
N LEU A 237 -4.24 9.50 8.23
CA LEU A 237 -5.19 9.37 7.11
C LEU A 237 -6.62 9.77 7.46
N GLY A 238 -7.05 9.56 8.71
CA GLY A 238 -8.36 9.96 9.19
C GLY A 238 -8.43 11.37 9.79
N ALA A 239 -7.36 12.18 9.75
CA ALA A 239 -7.25 13.46 10.49
C ALA A 239 -6.87 14.65 9.59
N ARG A 240 -7.29 14.62 8.31
CA ARG A 240 -6.92 15.64 7.30
C ARG A 240 -7.25 17.07 7.74
N ASP A 241 -8.44 17.29 8.27
CA ASP A 241 -8.90 18.63 8.66
C ASP A 241 -8.10 19.16 9.86
N GLU A 242 -7.81 18.28 10.82
CA GLU A 242 -7.01 18.60 11.98
C GLU A 242 -5.54 18.88 11.61
N VAL A 243 -4.97 18.12 10.68
CA VAL A 243 -3.62 18.36 10.14
C VAL A 243 -3.55 19.74 9.46
N ARG A 244 -4.55 20.07 8.62
CA ARG A 244 -4.64 21.38 7.95
C ARG A 244 -4.74 22.51 8.97
N GLU A 245 -5.62 22.39 9.95
CA GLU A 245 -5.81 23.41 10.97
C GLU A 245 -4.56 23.62 11.84
N ILE A 246 -3.87 22.54 12.24
CA ILE A 246 -2.57 22.63 12.96
C ILE A 246 -1.53 23.34 12.08
N ALA A 247 -1.43 22.98 10.80
CA ALA A 247 -0.50 23.61 9.88
C ALA A 247 -0.74 25.12 9.76
N ASP A 248 -2.02 25.54 9.70
CA ASP A 248 -2.41 26.94 9.65
C ASP A 248 -2.11 27.68 10.98
N ARG A 249 -2.43 27.05 12.12
CA ARG A 249 -2.16 27.60 13.46
C ARG A 249 -0.68 27.82 13.73
N LEU A 250 0.18 26.96 13.19
CA LEU A 250 1.63 27.03 13.39
C LEU A 250 2.36 27.74 12.26
N GLY A 251 1.69 28.12 11.16
CA GLY A 251 2.35 28.57 9.94
C GLY A 251 3.33 27.53 9.39
N ALA A 252 3.01 26.24 9.56
CA ALA A 252 3.92 25.15 9.26
C ALA A 252 3.87 24.73 7.79
N GLY A 253 5.02 24.27 7.23
CA GLY A 253 5.05 23.45 6.03
C GLY A 253 4.78 21.98 6.37
N VAL A 254 4.23 21.22 5.41
CA VAL A 254 3.90 19.80 5.61
C VAL A 254 4.54 18.93 4.54
N ALA A 255 5.31 17.93 4.98
CA ALA A 255 5.80 16.82 4.16
C ALA A 255 5.06 15.52 4.53
N THR A 256 4.92 14.61 3.58
CA THR A 256 4.24 13.33 3.79
C THR A 256 5.19 12.14 3.62
N ALA A 257 5.03 11.11 4.45
CA ALA A 257 5.51 9.79 4.11
C ALA A 257 4.61 9.18 3.00
N LEU A 258 5.12 8.22 2.21
CA LEU A 258 4.36 7.65 1.08
C LEU A 258 3.03 7.02 1.51
N LEU A 259 2.99 6.27 2.62
CA LEU A 259 1.74 5.70 3.15
C LEU A 259 0.78 6.76 3.72
N GLY A 260 1.27 7.95 4.04
CA GLY A 260 0.49 9.10 4.48
C GLY A 260 0.14 10.09 3.36
N PHE A 261 0.45 9.77 2.10
CA PHE A 261 0.37 10.70 0.98
C PHE A 261 -1.04 11.29 0.82
N THR A 262 -2.09 10.50 1.04
CA THR A 262 -3.49 10.97 0.96
C THR A 262 -4.03 11.64 2.25
N ALA A 263 -3.19 11.80 3.27
CA ALA A 263 -3.61 12.48 4.52
C ALA A 263 -3.76 14.00 4.38
N VAL A 264 -3.28 14.59 3.29
CA VAL A 264 -3.35 16.04 3.03
C VAL A 264 -3.80 16.31 1.59
N ASP A 265 -4.23 17.56 1.30
CA ASP A 265 -4.48 18.03 -0.05
C ASP A 265 -3.17 18.57 -0.65
N HIS A 266 -2.62 17.90 -1.66
CA HIS A 266 -1.36 18.30 -2.29
C HIS A 266 -1.49 19.54 -3.19
N ARG A 267 -2.69 20.10 -3.38
CA ARG A 267 -2.87 21.38 -4.06
C ARG A 267 -2.54 22.56 -3.15
N GLU A 268 -2.59 22.34 -1.83
CA GLU A 268 -2.20 23.37 -0.85
C GLU A 268 -0.74 23.80 -1.08
N PRO A 269 -0.47 25.11 -1.14
CA PRO A 269 0.84 25.61 -1.55
C PRO A 269 1.95 25.36 -0.52
N TRP A 270 1.59 25.04 0.70
CA TRP A 270 2.49 24.71 1.81
C TRP A 270 2.70 23.20 2.02
N VAL A 271 2.02 22.36 1.24
CA VAL A 271 2.28 20.92 1.19
C VAL A 271 3.43 20.68 0.21
N THR A 272 4.57 20.28 0.76
CA THR A 272 5.82 20.17 0.00
C THR A 272 5.93 18.87 -0.81
N GLY A 273 5.09 17.87 -0.53
CA GLY A 273 5.08 16.56 -1.18
C GLY A 273 5.70 15.46 -0.32
N ALA A 274 6.08 14.35 -0.96
CA ALA A 274 6.70 13.24 -0.25
C ALA A 274 8.10 13.59 0.27
N ILE A 275 8.47 13.02 1.42
CA ILE A 275 9.83 13.04 1.98
C ILE A 275 10.54 11.70 1.66
N GLY A 276 11.86 11.69 1.67
CA GLY A 276 12.68 10.50 1.46
C GLY A 276 13.34 10.47 0.09
N LEU A 277 13.92 9.34 -0.27
CA LEU A 277 14.70 9.13 -1.49
C LEU A 277 13.90 9.47 -2.77
N LEU A 278 12.62 9.10 -2.79
CA LEU A 278 11.70 9.35 -3.91
C LEU A 278 11.01 10.72 -3.83
N GLY A 279 11.23 11.44 -2.75
CA GLY A 279 10.53 12.66 -2.40
C GLY A 279 10.92 13.88 -3.22
N THR A 280 10.49 15.03 -2.71
CA THR A 280 10.64 16.34 -3.35
C THR A 280 11.74 17.16 -2.68
N ARG A 281 12.35 18.05 -3.45
CA ARG A 281 13.34 19.00 -2.90
C ARG A 281 12.76 19.95 -1.83
N PRO A 282 11.54 20.50 -1.99
CA PRO A 282 10.95 21.32 -0.92
C PRO A 282 10.74 20.55 0.38
N SER A 283 10.43 19.24 0.35
CA SER A 283 10.31 18.44 1.58
C SER A 283 11.66 18.28 2.30
N TRP A 284 12.72 18.05 1.54
CA TRP A 284 14.08 18.04 2.12
C TRP A 284 14.48 19.40 2.68
N GLN A 285 14.20 20.51 1.97
CA GLN A 285 14.46 21.88 2.43
C GLN A 285 13.65 22.22 3.69
N LEU A 286 12.40 21.76 3.75
CA LEU A 286 11.54 21.91 4.92
C LEU A 286 12.17 21.28 6.16
N MET A 287 12.63 20.03 6.06
CA MET A 287 13.25 19.31 7.17
C MET A 287 14.60 19.89 7.57
N SER A 288 15.46 20.21 6.60
CA SER A 288 16.80 20.80 6.87
C SER A 288 16.74 22.24 7.38
N GLY A 289 15.60 22.94 7.23
CA GLY A 289 15.45 24.34 7.62
C GLY A 289 14.60 24.59 8.87
N CYS A 290 13.91 23.60 9.41
CA CYS A 290 12.98 23.80 10.53
C CYS A 290 13.68 23.89 11.89
N ASP A 291 13.04 24.58 12.86
CA ASP A 291 13.43 24.65 14.27
C ASP A 291 12.45 23.90 15.20
N ARG A 292 11.28 23.50 14.67
CA ARG A 292 10.29 22.64 15.34
C ARG A 292 9.79 21.60 14.36
N LEU A 293 9.61 20.39 14.86
CA LEU A 293 9.10 19.27 14.07
C LEU A 293 7.93 18.61 14.80
N LEU A 294 6.78 18.52 14.13
CA LEU A 294 5.64 17.70 14.55
C LEU A 294 5.54 16.47 13.66
N ILE A 295 5.70 15.28 14.23
CA ILE A 295 5.56 14.00 13.55
C ILE A 295 4.19 13.42 13.90
N VAL A 296 3.35 13.11 12.90
CA VAL A 296 2.00 12.59 13.10
C VAL A 296 1.83 11.25 12.41
N GLY A 297 1.79 10.17 13.20
CA GLY A 297 1.54 8.82 12.72
C GLY A 297 2.51 8.38 11.61
N SER A 298 3.78 8.71 11.75
CA SER A 298 4.84 8.36 10.82
C SER A 298 6.06 7.80 11.54
N ASN A 299 6.58 6.72 10.99
CA ASN A 299 7.84 6.11 11.40
C ASN A 299 8.76 5.91 10.18
N MET A 300 8.80 6.92 9.30
CA MET A 300 9.64 6.91 8.09
C MET A 300 11.09 6.57 8.45
N PRO A 301 11.70 5.52 7.84
CA PRO A 301 12.94 4.93 8.37
C PRO A 301 14.23 5.68 8.03
N TYR A 302 14.22 6.58 7.05
CA TYR A 302 15.43 7.21 6.51
C TYR A 302 15.83 8.44 7.33
N SER A 303 16.77 8.26 8.27
CA SER A 303 17.20 9.30 9.22
C SER A 303 17.84 10.51 8.54
N GLU A 304 18.48 10.35 7.39
CA GLU A 304 19.13 11.43 6.63
C GLU A 304 18.13 12.49 6.09
N PHE A 305 16.84 12.16 6.05
CA PHE A 305 15.79 13.10 5.63
C PHE A 305 15.11 13.83 6.79
N TYR A 306 15.45 13.50 8.03
CA TYR A 306 15.03 14.26 9.19
C TYR A 306 15.97 15.48 9.39
N PRO A 307 15.58 16.46 10.25
CA PRO A 307 16.50 17.50 10.67
C PRO A 307 17.75 16.90 11.31
N THR A 308 18.88 17.60 11.23
CA THR A 308 20.08 17.17 11.97
C THR A 308 19.76 17.08 13.47
N PRO A 309 20.21 16.05 14.20
CA PRO A 309 19.97 15.93 15.64
C PRO A 309 20.37 17.22 16.40
N GLY A 310 19.44 17.77 17.20
CA GLY A 310 19.63 19.04 17.91
C GLY A 310 19.22 20.29 17.12
N GLN A 311 18.93 20.19 15.81
CA GLN A 311 18.47 21.32 15.00
C GLN A 311 17.04 21.73 15.38
N ALA A 312 16.12 20.77 15.52
CA ALA A 312 14.72 21.04 15.81
C ALA A 312 14.28 20.35 17.11
N ARG A 313 13.48 21.06 17.92
CA ARG A 313 12.75 20.45 19.03
C ARG A 313 11.52 19.75 18.46
N ALA A 314 11.32 18.48 18.81
CA ALA A 314 10.31 17.67 18.16
C ALA A 314 9.22 17.16 19.13
N VAL A 315 8.01 17.04 18.56
CA VAL A 315 6.84 16.39 19.16
C VAL A 315 6.43 15.26 18.24
N GLN A 316 6.12 14.09 18.79
CA GLN A 316 5.60 12.97 18.01
C GLN A 316 4.28 12.45 18.57
N ILE A 317 3.34 12.16 17.67
CA ILE A 317 2.05 11.52 17.93
C ILE A 317 2.06 10.17 17.23
N ASP A 318 1.87 9.09 17.98
CA ASP A 318 1.69 7.74 17.43
C ASP A 318 0.77 6.92 18.31
N LEU A 319 0.06 5.97 17.72
CA LEU A 319 -0.79 5.03 18.43
C LEU A 319 0.03 3.99 19.20
N ASP A 320 1.20 3.63 18.67
CA ASP A 320 2.13 2.69 19.28
C ASP A 320 3.27 3.44 20.00
N GLY A 321 3.26 3.40 21.33
CA GLY A 321 4.30 4.02 22.16
C GLY A 321 5.72 3.53 21.89
N THR A 322 5.90 2.34 21.27
CA THR A 322 7.22 1.80 20.91
C THR A 322 7.85 2.51 19.71
N GLN A 323 7.06 3.26 18.94
CA GLN A 323 7.51 4.00 17.77
C GLN A 323 7.95 5.45 18.10
N LEU A 324 7.60 5.93 19.29
CA LEU A 324 7.86 7.31 19.69
C LEU A 324 9.35 7.55 19.96
N GLY A 325 9.92 8.57 19.32
CA GLY A 325 11.34 8.91 19.44
C GLY A 325 12.30 7.96 18.75
N LEU A 326 11.79 6.96 18.00
CA LEU A 326 12.63 5.92 17.38
C LEU A 326 13.48 6.44 16.20
N ARG A 327 12.97 7.42 15.44
CA ARG A 327 13.61 7.92 14.21
C ARG A 327 14.30 9.28 14.39
N TYR A 328 13.78 10.08 15.28
CA TYR A 328 14.31 11.40 15.61
C TYR A 328 14.16 11.68 17.12
N PRO A 329 15.14 12.32 17.77
CA PRO A 329 15.00 12.68 19.18
C PRO A 329 13.82 13.63 19.40
N THR A 330 12.84 13.19 20.17
CA THR A 330 11.64 13.96 20.49
C THR A 330 11.66 14.45 21.93
N GLU A 331 11.14 15.65 22.16
CA GLU A 331 11.03 16.23 23.50
C GLU A 331 9.71 15.86 24.18
N VAL A 332 8.64 15.73 23.37
CA VAL A 332 7.32 15.30 23.87
C VAL A 332 6.76 14.20 23.00
N ASN A 333 6.39 13.12 23.65
CA ASN A 333 5.80 11.93 23.04
C ASN A 333 4.32 11.80 23.46
N LEU A 334 3.43 11.73 22.47
CA LEU A 334 2.00 11.63 22.69
C LEU A 334 1.50 10.28 22.15
N THR A 335 1.28 9.31 23.04
CA THR A 335 0.64 8.04 22.66
C THR A 335 -0.86 8.27 22.51
N GLY A 336 -1.38 8.17 21.28
CA GLY A 336 -2.79 8.38 21.03
C GLY A 336 -3.18 8.38 19.55
N ASP A 337 -4.48 8.27 19.31
CA ASP A 337 -5.05 8.42 17.97
C ASP A 337 -4.83 9.84 17.45
N ALA A 338 -4.41 9.96 16.18
CA ALA A 338 -4.03 11.26 15.61
C ALA A 338 -5.17 12.29 15.67
N ARG A 339 -6.39 11.93 15.23
CA ARG A 339 -7.51 12.88 15.17
C ARG A 339 -7.86 13.48 16.54
N PRO A 340 -8.19 12.72 17.58
CA PRO A 340 -8.54 13.30 18.88
C PRO A 340 -7.34 13.99 19.55
N THR A 341 -6.11 13.49 19.36
CA THR A 341 -4.90 14.12 19.88
C THR A 341 -4.63 15.48 19.23
N LEU A 342 -4.78 15.58 17.91
CA LEU A 342 -4.63 16.86 17.18
C LEU A 342 -5.74 17.85 17.60
N ARG A 343 -6.98 17.41 17.83
CA ARG A 343 -8.04 18.27 18.39
C ARG A 343 -7.69 18.81 19.77
N ALA A 344 -7.18 17.95 20.65
CA ALA A 344 -6.71 18.39 21.97
C ALA A 344 -5.56 19.41 21.85
N LEU A 345 -4.62 19.15 20.93
CA LEU A 345 -3.51 20.05 20.65
C LEU A 345 -3.98 21.40 20.09
N LEU A 346 -4.98 21.42 19.19
CA LEU A 346 -5.59 22.65 18.66
C LEU A 346 -6.17 23.54 19.77
N ASN A 347 -6.84 22.94 20.75
CA ASN A 347 -7.40 23.65 21.90
C ASN A 347 -6.30 24.34 22.72
N GLU A 348 -5.16 23.67 22.91
CA GLU A 348 -4.02 24.21 23.65
C GLU A 348 -3.23 25.26 22.85
N LEU A 349 -3.14 25.12 21.54
CA LEU A 349 -2.37 26.06 20.68
C LEU A 349 -2.98 27.48 20.64
N GLY A 350 -4.30 27.60 20.76
CA GLY A 350 -4.97 28.87 20.61
C GLY A 350 -4.88 29.47 19.20
N PRO A 351 -5.11 30.78 19.03
CA PRO A 351 -5.01 31.44 17.72
C PRO A 351 -3.57 31.42 17.21
N GLY A 352 -3.39 31.24 15.89
CA GLY A 352 -2.09 31.19 15.25
C GLY A 352 -1.46 32.57 14.99
N PRO A 353 -0.17 32.62 14.58
CA PRO A 353 0.55 33.87 14.33
C PRO A 353 0.09 34.60 13.05
N GLY A 354 -0.82 34.01 12.27
CA GLY A 354 -1.15 34.52 10.93
C GLY A 354 -0.08 34.17 9.89
N PRO A 355 -0.03 34.92 8.77
CA PRO A 355 0.98 34.70 7.73
C PRO A 355 2.40 34.88 8.27
N THR A 356 3.27 33.86 8.07
CA THR A 356 4.69 33.90 8.51
C THR A 356 5.63 33.94 7.32
N ALA A 357 6.82 34.51 7.52
CA ALA A 357 7.89 34.51 6.51
C ALA A 357 8.29 33.07 6.14
N TRP A 358 8.29 32.15 7.11
CA TRP A 358 8.55 30.73 6.88
C TRP A 358 7.53 30.08 5.96
N ARG A 359 6.24 30.29 6.21
CA ARG A 359 5.16 29.79 5.34
C ARG A 359 5.30 30.32 3.89
N ALA A 360 5.69 31.58 3.74
CA ALA A 360 5.94 32.18 2.43
C ALA A 360 7.15 31.52 1.74
N GLU A 361 8.24 31.27 2.47
CA GLU A 361 9.44 30.58 1.96
C GLU A 361 9.10 29.15 1.49
N VAL A 362 8.35 28.39 2.30
CA VAL A 362 7.90 27.02 1.95
C VAL A 362 7.00 27.04 0.70
N THR A 363 6.05 27.96 0.64
CA THR A 363 5.13 28.11 -0.50
C THR A 363 5.88 28.42 -1.79
N GLU A 364 6.85 29.32 -1.74
CA GLU A 364 7.67 29.66 -2.92
C GLU A 364 8.56 28.50 -3.34
N ALA A 365 9.19 27.78 -2.39
CA ALA A 365 9.98 26.59 -2.70
C ALA A 365 9.14 25.50 -3.38
N THR A 366 7.92 25.27 -2.88
CA THR A 366 6.97 24.32 -3.46
C THR A 366 6.55 24.73 -4.87
N SER A 367 6.23 26.01 -5.07
CA SER A 367 5.83 26.54 -6.38
C SER A 367 6.99 26.48 -7.39
N ALA A 368 8.21 26.80 -6.95
CA ALA A 368 9.41 26.69 -7.80
C ALA A 368 9.68 25.24 -8.21
N TRP A 369 9.49 24.29 -7.28
CA TRP A 369 9.65 22.87 -7.58
C TRP A 369 8.60 22.37 -8.60
N ARG A 370 7.35 22.78 -8.46
CA ARG A 370 6.30 22.43 -9.44
C ARG A 370 6.60 22.94 -10.85
N ARG A 371 7.24 24.12 -10.98
CA ARG A 371 7.75 24.61 -12.27
C ARG A 371 8.85 23.70 -12.83
N VAL A 372 9.85 23.36 -12.00
CA VAL A 372 10.93 22.45 -12.39
C VAL A 372 10.39 21.10 -12.86
N GLN A 373 9.38 20.55 -12.15
CA GLN A 373 8.76 19.27 -12.52
C GLN A 373 8.07 19.34 -13.88
N ARG A 374 7.39 20.43 -14.20
CA ARG A 374 6.78 20.65 -15.51
C ARG A 374 7.86 20.71 -16.60
N ASP A 375 8.89 21.53 -16.37
CA ASP A 375 9.99 21.70 -17.32
C ASP A 375 10.71 20.37 -17.60
N LEU A 376 10.87 19.51 -16.56
CA LEU A 376 11.44 18.17 -16.71
C LEU A 376 10.51 17.23 -17.47
N ALA A 377 9.19 17.28 -17.22
CA ALA A 377 8.23 16.45 -17.93
C ALA A 377 8.14 16.78 -19.44
N GLU A 378 8.36 18.04 -19.80
CA GLU A 378 8.35 18.51 -21.20
C GLU A 378 9.66 18.25 -21.95
N GLN A 379 10.72 17.77 -21.29
CA GLN A 379 11.98 17.44 -21.97
C GLN A 379 11.81 16.26 -22.92
N THR A 380 12.46 16.37 -24.08
CA THR A 380 12.45 15.29 -25.09
C THR A 380 13.13 14.04 -24.56
N ALA A 381 12.59 12.88 -24.92
CA ALA A 381 13.06 11.56 -24.56
C ALA A 381 12.97 10.60 -25.74
N ASP A 382 13.59 9.45 -25.63
CA ASP A 382 13.57 8.42 -26.66
C ASP A 382 13.24 7.05 -26.03
N PRO A 383 12.02 6.49 -26.27
CA PRO A 383 10.93 7.09 -27.08
C PRO A 383 10.10 8.13 -26.31
N VAL A 384 9.73 7.91 -25.03
CA VAL A 384 8.83 8.78 -24.27
C VAL A 384 9.42 9.09 -22.89
N ASN A 385 9.28 10.34 -22.45
CA ASN A 385 9.64 10.75 -21.11
C ASN A 385 8.63 10.19 -20.08
N PRO A 386 9.03 9.32 -19.13
CA PRO A 386 8.10 8.80 -18.14
C PRO A 386 7.44 9.91 -17.30
N GLN A 387 8.13 11.02 -17.03
CA GLN A 387 7.57 12.14 -16.29
C GLN A 387 6.39 12.80 -17.02
N LEU A 388 6.40 12.83 -18.36
CA LEU A 388 5.30 13.37 -19.17
C LEU A 388 4.01 12.58 -18.96
N LEU A 389 4.12 11.25 -18.84
CA LEU A 389 2.95 10.38 -18.58
C LEU A 389 2.24 10.76 -17.28
N PHE A 390 3.00 10.94 -16.19
CA PHE A 390 2.45 11.27 -14.88
C PHE A 390 1.98 12.72 -14.78
N HIS A 391 2.71 13.64 -15.40
CA HIS A 391 2.31 15.05 -15.45
C HIS A 391 0.97 15.21 -16.18
N THR A 392 0.85 14.59 -17.36
CA THR A 392 -0.39 14.58 -18.16
C THR A 392 -1.55 13.90 -17.43
N LEU A 393 -1.28 12.78 -16.74
CA LEU A 393 -2.27 12.07 -15.93
C LEU A 393 -2.80 12.96 -14.80
N ASN A 394 -1.90 13.65 -14.06
CA ASN A 394 -2.30 14.48 -12.92
C ASN A 394 -3.34 15.56 -13.29
N GLU A 395 -3.27 16.10 -14.50
CA GLU A 395 -4.23 17.09 -15.00
C GLU A 395 -5.61 16.49 -15.30
N ARG A 396 -5.71 15.17 -15.45
CA ARG A 396 -6.89 14.43 -15.94
C ARG A 396 -7.56 13.55 -14.91
N LEU A 397 -6.88 13.29 -13.78
CA LEU A 397 -7.43 12.41 -12.75
C LEU A 397 -8.78 12.92 -12.24
N PRO A 398 -9.80 12.05 -12.14
CA PRO A 398 -11.02 12.35 -11.39
C PRO A 398 -10.74 12.57 -9.90
N ASP A 399 -11.58 13.38 -9.22
CA ASP A 399 -11.40 13.67 -7.79
C ASP A 399 -11.69 12.47 -6.87
N ASP A 400 -12.35 11.45 -7.38
CA ASP A 400 -12.69 10.22 -6.66
C ASP A 400 -11.88 8.99 -7.10
N VAL A 401 -10.80 9.18 -7.86
CA VAL A 401 -10.00 8.08 -8.41
C VAL A 401 -9.33 7.27 -7.30
N LEU A 402 -9.24 5.95 -7.56
CA LEU A 402 -8.43 5.01 -6.80
C LEU A 402 -7.08 4.86 -7.51
N ILE A 403 -5.98 4.94 -6.77
CA ILE A 403 -4.63 4.81 -7.33
C ILE A 403 -3.88 3.69 -6.60
N ALA A 404 -3.39 2.71 -7.34
CA ALA A 404 -2.48 1.68 -6.84
C ALA A 404 -1.10 1.87 -7.48
N VAL A 405 -0.04 1.82 -6.68
CA VAL A 405 1.32 2.12 -7.16
C VAL A 405 2.26 0.96 -6.84
N ASP A 406 3.06 0.55 -7.82
CA ASP A 406 4.06 -0.49 -7.63
C ASP A 406 5.41 0.09 -7.20
N CYS A 407 6.24 -0.77 -6.59
CA CYS A 407 7.60 -0.43 -6.20
C CYS A 407 8.48 -0.14 -7.43
N GLY A 408 9.39 0.80 -7.30
CA GLY A 408 10.32 1.19 -8.37
C GLY A 408 10.12 2.62 -8.86
N THR A 409 10.48 2.90 -10.13
CA THR A 409 10.41 4.25 -10.71
C THR A 409 8.98 4.79 -10.79
N ALA A 410 7.97 3.91 -10.93
CA ALA A 410 6.56 4.30 -10.89
C ALA A 410 6.20 5.03 -9.59
N THR A 411 6.70 4.56 -8.44
CA THR A 411 6.51 5.24 -7.14
C THR A 411 7.15 6.62 -7.12
N ALA A 412 8.34 6.78 -7.71
CA ALA A 412 9.01 8.08 -7.76
C ALA A 412 8.22 9.10 -8.58
N TRP A 413 7.76 8.72 -9.76
CA TRP A 413 6.98 9.60 -10.63
C TRP A 413 5.60 9.91 -10.02
N TYR A 414 4.96 8.93 -9.37
CA TYR A 414 3.76 9.15 -8.57
C TYR A 414 4.00 10.20 -7.48
N ALA A 415 5.01 10.00 -6.63
CA ALA A 415 5.30 10.88 -5.50
C ALA A 415 5.65 12.33 -5.91
N ARG A 416 6.15 12.52 -7.13
CA ARG A 416 6.60 13.81 -7.64
C ARG A 416 5.55 14.55 -8.47
N HIS A 417 4.75 13.84 -9.26
CA HIS A 417 3.85 14.47 -10.23
C HIS A 417 2.38 14.41 -9.84
N ILE A 418 1.96 13.40 -9.05
CA ILE A 418 0.55 13.27 -8.69
C ILE A 418 0.23 14.12 -7.47
N GLN A 419 -0.71 15.03 -7.64
CA GLN A 419 -1.27 15.85 -6.57
C GLN A 419 -2.57 15.23 -6.08
N VAL A 420 -2.48 14.39 -5.05
CA VAL A 420 -3.68 13.81 -4.44
C VAL A 420 -4.49 14.89 -3.74
N ARG A 421 -5.80 14.73 -3.81
CA ARG A 421 -6.78 15.69 -3.27
C ARG A 421 -7.92 14.98 -2.56
N PRO A 422 -8.76 15.70 -1.80
CA PRO A 422 -9.90 15.11 -1.10
C PRO A 422 -10.76 14.27 -2.05
N GLY A 423 -11.13 13.07 -1.62
CA GLY A 423 -11.86 12.09 -2.42
C GLY A 423 -10.98 10.98 -2.99
N MET A 424 -9.74 11.27 -3.39
CA MET A 424 -8.81 10.26 -3.88
C MET A 424 -8.36 9.30 -2.77
N LEU A 425 -8.18 8.03 -3.13
CA LEU A 425 -7.51 7.02 -2.31
C LEU A 425 -6.31 6.47 -3.08
N ALA A 426 -5.16 6.41 -2.44
CA ALA A 426 -3.96 5.86 -3.05
C ALA A 426 -3.14 5.07 -2.03
N SER A 427 -2.56 3.95 -2.46
CA SER A 427 -1.67 3.15 -1.61
C SER A 427 -0.70 2.30 -2.41
N LEU A 428 0.27 1.73 -1.69
CA LEU A 428 1.37 0.92 -2.20
C LEU A 428 1.91 0.00 -1.08
N SER A 429 2.82 -0.92 -1.44
CA SER A 429 3.66 -1.63 -0.47
C SER A 429 4.69 -0.65 0.09
N GLY A 430 4.40 -0.05 1.26
CA GLY A 430 5.12 1.14 1.71
C GLY A 430 6.36 0.85 2.55
N THR A 431 6.35 -0.23 3.31
CA THR A 431 7.45 -0.58 4.22
C THR A 431 8.22 -1.80 3.72
N LEU A 432 7.53 -2.83 3.20
CA LEU A 432 8.18 -3.98 2.59
C LEU A 432 8.80 -3.64 1.23
N LEU A 433 8.20 -2.69 0.50
CA LEU A 433 8.65 -2.25 -0.82
C LEU A 433 8.70 -3.40 -1.86
N SER A 434 7.76 -4.34 -1.78
CA SER A 434 7.70 -5.46 -2.71
C SER A 434 7.24 -5.02 -4.09
N MET A 435 7.92 -5.49 -5.13
CA MET A 435 7.43 -5.44 -6.50
C MET A 435 6.24 -6.38 -6.69
N GLY A 436 5.36 -6.09 -7.65
CA GLY A 436 4.19 -6.91 -7.98
C GLY A 436 2.96 -6.64 -7.09
N GLY A 437 3.02 -5.64 -6.20
CA GLY A 437 1.94 -5.29 -5.28
C GLY A 437 0.80 -4.49 -5.91
N ALA A 438 1.04 -3.69 -6.95
CA ALA A 438 0.04 -2.75 -7.47
C ALA A 438 -1.20 -3.42 -8.06
N MET A 439 -1.07 -4.53 -8.79
CA MET A 439 -2.25 -5.23 -9.35
C MET A 439 -3.15 -5.83 -8.28
N PRO A 440 -2.64 -6.55 -7.25
CA PRO A 440 -3.44 -6.95 -6.09
C PRO A 440 -4.13 -5.78 -5.37
N TYR A 441 -3.41 -4.66 -5.19
CA TYR A 441 -3.94 -3.45 -4.59
C TYR A 441 -5.07 -2.85 -5.42
N ALA A 442 -4.88 -2.76 -6.73
CA ALA A 442 -5.88 -2.28 -7.68
C ALA A 442 -7.15 -3.15 -7.66
N LEU A 443 -6.99 -4.46 -7.72
CA LEU A 443 -8.10 -5.41 -7.61
C LEU A 443 -8.89 -5.20 -6.32
N SER A 444 -8.18 -5.16 -5.20
CA SER A 444 -8.81 -5.02 -3.88
C SER A 444 -9.51 -3.67 -3.72
N ALA A 445 -8.90 -2.58 -4.19
CA ALA A 445 -9.50 -1.24 -4.21
C ALA A 445 -10.80 -1.23 -5.04
N LYS A 446 -10.79 -1.88 -6.19
CA LYS A 446 -11.95 -1.95 -7.08
C LYS A 446 -13.07 -2.80 -6.50
N PHE A 447 -12.76 -3.86 -5.77
CA PHE A 447 -13.77 -4.62 -5.03
C PHE A 447 -14.33 -3.83 -3.82
N ALA A 448 -13.53 -2.98 -3.19
CA ALA A 448 -14.00 -2.10 -2.11
C ALA A 448 -14.91 -0.97 -2.64
N HIS A 449 -14.59 -0.43 -3.80
CA HIS A 449 -15.28 0.70 -4.44
C HIS A 449 -15.57 0.40 -5.92
N PRO A 450 -16.55 -0.46 -6.22
CA PRO A 450 -16.83 -0.91 -7.59
C PRO A 450 -17.39 0.18 -8.50
N ASP A 451 -17.81 1.29 -7.96
CA ASP A 451 -18.41 2.47 -8.60
C ASP A 451 -17.42 3.61 -8.89
N ARG A 452 -16.12 3.41 -8.60
CA ARG A 452 -15.09 4.45 -8.75
C ARG A 452 -14.07 4.07 -9.82
N PRO A 453 -13.54 5.06 -10.57
CA PRO A 453 -12.44 4.83 -11.51
C PRO A 453 -11.15 4.44 -10.76
N LEU A 454 -10.30 3.66 -11.42
CA LEU A 454 -9.03 3.20 -10.86
C LEU A 454 -7.90 3.34 -11.87
N VAL A 455 -6.72 3.75 -11.36
CA VAL A 455 -5.46 3.77 -12.10
C VAL A 455 -4.40 2.98 -11.33
N ALA A 456 -3.80 1.97 -11.95
CA ALA A 456 -2.65 1.23 -11.46
C ALA A 456 -1.39 1.71 -12.20
N LEU A 457 -0.33 2.05 -11.46
CA LEU A 457 0.93 2.60 -11.95
C LEU A 457 2.03 1.58 -11.69
N ILE A 458 2.55 0.93 -12.73
CA ILE A 458 3.38 -0.27 -12.61
C ILE A 458 4.59 -0.17 -13.53
N GLY A 459 5.77 -0.60 -13.06
CA GLY A 459 6.94 -0.86 -13.91
C GLY A 459 6.84 -2.21 -14.62
N ASP A 460 7.53 -2.36 -15.74
CA ASP A 460 7.57 -3.61 -16.51
C ASP A 460 8.10 -4.80 -15.70
N GLY A 461 9.12 -4.59 -14.87
CA GLY A 461 9.64 -5.63 -13.98
C GLY A 461 8.58 -6.16 -13.00
N ALA A 462 7.83 -5.26 -12.35
CA ALA A 462 6.75 -5.63 -11.46
C ALA A 462 5.58 -6.28 -12.20
N MET A 463 5.28 -5.79 -13.41
CA MET A 463 4.24 -6.38 -14.26
C MET A 463 4.58 -7.82 -14.66
N GLN A 464 5.87 -8.12 -14.93
CA GLN A 464 6.34 -9.47 -15.26
C GLN A 464 6.32 -10.42 -14.05
N MET A 465 6.46 -9.93 -12.83
CA MET A 465 6.42 -10.78 -11.63
C MET A 465 5.01 -11.33 -11.38
N ASN A 466 4.04 -10.49 -11.08
CA ASN A 466 2.67 -10.90 -10.72
C ASN A 466 1.57 -10.20 -11.53
N GLY A 467 1.87 -9.07 -12.18
CA GLY A 467 0.86 -8.22 -12.80
C GLY A 467 0.16 -8.86 -14.00
N VAL A 468 0.93 -9.54 -14.87
CA VAL A 468 0.41 -10.18 -16.09
C VAL A 468 -0.64 -11.24 -15.75
N ASN A 469 -0.41 -12.04 -14.71
CA ASN A 469 -1.34 -13.07 -14.27
C ASN A 469 -2.63 -12.46 -13.70
N GLU A 470 -2.52 -11.35 -12.97
CA GLU A 470 -3.68 -10.71 -12.36
C GLU A 470 -4.56 -9.95 -13.36
N LEU A 471 -4.10 -9.69 -14.58
CA LEU A 471 -4.99 -9.27 -15.67
C LEU A 471 -6.06 -10.33 -16.00
N ILE A 472 -5.74 -11.62 -15.80
CA ILE A 472 -6.73 -12.71 -15.92
C ILE A 472 -7.82 -12.55 -14.85
N THR A 473 -7.43 -12.14 -13.63
CA THR A 473 -8.39 -11.86 -12.56
C THR A 473 -9.25 -10.63 -12.90
N VAL A 474 -8.67 -9.57 -13.44
CA VAL A 474 -9.42 -8.42 -13.96
C VAL A 474 -10.42 -8.87 -15.02
N ALA A 475 -9.98 -9.64 -16.03
CA ALA A 475 -10.83 -10.14 -17.10
C ALA A 475 -12.02 -10.99 -16.59
N LYS A 476 -11.81 -11.75 -15.50
CA LYS A 476 -12.85 -12.55 -14.86
C LYS A 476 -13.94 -11.70 -14.18
N TYR A 477 -13.57 -10.59 -13.54
CA TYR A 477 -14.46 -9.91 -12.60
C TYR A 477 -14.97 -8.53 -13.05
N TRP A 478 -14.33 -7.86 -14.02
CA TRP A 478 -14.61 -6.46 -14.33
C TRP A 478 -16.08 -6.16 -14.67
N ARG A 479 -16.81 -7.13 -15.26
CA ARG A 479 -18.23 -6.95 -15.60
C ARG A 479 -19.15 -6.87 -14.38
N SER A 480 -18.64 -7.19 -13.19
CA SER A 480 -19.37 -7.05 -11.92
C SER A 480 -19.19 -5.67 -11.28
N TRP A 481 -18.32 -4.81 -11.83
CA TRP A 481 -18.09 -3.46 -11.32
C TRP A 481 -19.05 -2.48 -11.98
N ALA A 482 -19.60 -1.55 -11.17
CA ALA A 482 -20.51 -0.52 -11.66
C ALA A 482 -19.80 0.51 -12.55
N ASP A 483 -18.55 0.85 -12.23
CA ASP A 483 -17.65 1.63 -13.07
C ASP A 483 -16.62 0.69 -13.69
N PRO A 484 -16.58 0.51 -15.03
CA PRO A 484 -15.65 -0.41 -15.68
C PRO A 484 -14.22 0.15 -15.79
N ARG A 485 -13.99 1.43 -15.49
CA ARG A 485 -12.70 2.10 -15.64
C ARG A 485 -11.68 1.52 -14.65
N PHE A 486 -10.80 0.71 -15.18
CA PHE A 486 -9.66 0.09 -14.52
C PHE A 486 -8.47 0.24 -15.47
N VAL A 487 -7.66 1.27 -15.26
CA VAL A 487 -6.55 1.62 -16.16
C VAL A 487 -5.25 1.14 -15.54
N VAL A 488 -4.46 0.38 -16.30
CA VAL A 488 -3.12 -0.07 -15.92
C VAL A 488 -2.11 0.63 -16.81
N LEU A 489 -1.27 1.49 -16.26
CA LEU A 489 -0.10 2.04 -16.94
C LEU A 489 1.10 1.15 -16.65
N VAL A 490 1.66 0.55 -17.68
CA VAL A 490 2.94 -0.17 -17.61
C VAL A 490 4.04 0.72 -18.17
N LEU A 491 5.00 1.12 -17.33
CA LEU A 491 6.23 1.81 -17.73
C LEU A 491 7.19 0.77 -18.28
N ASN A 492 7.24 0.63 -19.59
CA ASN A 492 8.07 -0.36 -20.29
C ASN A 492 9.38 0.29 -20.76
N ASN A 493 10.38 0.28 -19.90
CA ASN A 493 11.73 0.73 -20.22
C ASN A 493 12.72 -0.44 -20.45
N ARG A 494 12.26 -1.68 -20.30
CA ARG A 494 13.05 -2.92 -20.46
C ARG A 494 14.24 -3.02 -19.52
N ASP A 495 14.15 -2.37 -18.35
CA ASP A 495 15.20 -2.31 -17.36
C ASP A 495 14.63 -2.30 -15.94
N LEU A 496 15.27 -3.00 -15.00
CA LEU A 496 15.08 -2.79 -13.58
C LEU A 496 15.72 -1.45 -13.16
N ALA A 497 15.23 -0.37 -13.76
CA ALA A 497 15.87 0.95 -13.80
C ALA A 497 16.23 1.51 -12.42
N PHE A 498 15.46 1.19 -11.37
CA PHE A 498 15.81 1.62 -10.01
C PHE A 498 17.09 0.93 -9.52
N VAL A 499 17.22 -0.38 -9.76
CA VAL A 499 18.41 -1.17 -9.41
C VAL A 499 19.61 -0.73 -10.24
N SER A 500 19.42 -0.54 -11.56
CA SER A 500 20.47 -0.03 -12.47
C SER A 500 20.97 1.34 -12.01
N TRP A 501 20.07 2.23 -11.57
CA TRP A 501 20.43 3.54 -11.04
C TRP A 501 21.22 3.41 -9.71
N GLU A 502 20.79 2.57 -8.77
CA GLU A 502 21.49 2.34 -7.51
C GLU A 502 22.89 1.78 -7.74
N GLN A 503 23.04 0.82 -8.65
CA GLN A 503 24.35 0.27 -8.99
C GLN A 503 25.30 1.33 -9.52
N ARG A 504 24.82 2.23 -10.39
CA ARG A 504 25.62 3.36 -10.90
C ARG A 504 25.99 4.36 -9.83
N SER A 505 25.04 4.76 -8.99
CA SER A 505 25.22 5.86 -8.03
C SER A 505 25.85 5.41 -6.71
N SER A 506 25.69 4.14 -6.30
CA SER A 506 26.20 3.61 -5.03
C SER A 506 27.50 2.84 -5.20
N GLU A 507 27.63 2.04 -6.28
CA GLU A 507 28.81 1.20 -6.50
C GLU A 507 29.78 1.80 -7.54
N GLY A 508 29.31 2.71 -8.40
CA GLY A 508 30.13 3.29 -9.49
C GLY A 508 30.43 2.28 -10.59
N THR A 509 29.58 1.27 -10.77
CA THR A 509 29.69 0.23 -11.80
C THR A 509 28.60 0.37 -12.85
N PRO A 510 28.88 0.00 -14.13
CA PRO A 510 27.87 -0.03 -15.17
C PRO A 510 26.69 -0.94 -14.82
N MET A 511 25.56 -0.72 -15.48
CA MET A 511 24.45 -1.66 -15.54
C MET A 511 24.95 -3.05 -15.94
N PHE A 512 24.43 -4.09 -15.30
CA PHE A 512 24.70 -5.50 -15.62
C PHE A 512 23.52 -6.10 -16.42
N PRO A 513 23.61 -6.18 -17.76
CA PRO A 513 22.48 -6.57 -18.60
C PRO A 513 21.85 -7.92 -18.23
N ASP A 514 22.67 -8.94 -17.94
CA ASP A 514 22.17 -10.28 -17.58
C ASP A 514 21.31 -10.28 -16.29
N SER A 515 21.44 -9.26 -15.44
CA SER A 515 20.68 -9.11 -14.20
C SER A 515 19.52 -8.13 -14.30
N GLN A 516 19.66 -7.07 -15.08
CA GLN A 516 18.75 -5.92 -15.02
C GLN A 516 17.93 -5.70 -16.29
N GLN A 517 18.45 -6.14 -17.47
CA GLN A 517 17.72 -5.99 -18.72
C GLN A 517 16.50 -6.92 -18.75
N LEU A 518 15.35 -6.38 -19.12
CA LEU A 518 14.11 -7.12 -19.24
C LEU A 518 13.72 -7.33 -20.72
N PRO A 519 13.02 -8.44 -21.03
CA PRO A 519 12.46 -8.66 -22.36
C PRO A 519 11.37 -7.62 -22.67
N ASP A 520 11.28 -7.22 -23.94
CA ASP A 520 10.21 -6.37 -24.43
C ASP A 520 8.91 -7.18 -24.58
N ILE A 521 7.90 -6.83 -23.79
CA ILE A 521 6.60 -7.50 -23.80
C ILE A 521 5.52 -6.51 -24.25
N ALA A 522 4.71 -6.93 -25.23
CA ALA A 522 3.59 -6.15 -25.70
C ALA A 522 2.36 -6.31 -24.77
N TYR A 523 2.40 -5.67 -23.60
CA TYR A 523 1.35 -5.78 -22.55
C TYR A 523 -0.05 -5.39 -23.08
N HIS A 524 -0.13 -4.41 -23.96
CA HIS A 524 -1.38 -3.98 -24.59
C HIS A 524 -2.02 -5.12 -25.40
N LYS A 525 -1.22 -5.90 -26.14
CA LYS A 525 -1.72 -7.07 -26.89
C LYS A 525 -2.14 -8.21 -25.99
N TRP A 526 -1.45 -8.40 -24.86
CA TRP A 526 -1.88 -9.37 -23.86
C TRP A 526 -3.27 -9.02 -23.30
N ALA A 527 -3.52 -7.73 -23.03
CA ALA A 527 -4.84 -7.27 -22.61
C ALA A 527 -5.94 -7.58 -23.65
N GLU A 528 -5.66 -7.36 -24.94
CA GLU A 528 -6.58 -7.66 -26.05
C GLU A 528 -6.92 -9.16 -26.11
N VAL A 529 -5.94 -10.05 -25.91
CA VAL A 529 -6.16 -11.51 -25.85
C VAL A 529 -7.13 -11.87 -24.72
N LEU A 530 -7.11 -11.12 -23.59
CA LEU A 530 -8.00 -11.31 -22.47
C LEU A 530 -9.39 -10.63 -22.64
N GLY A 531 -9.63 -9.97 -23.80
CA GLY A 531 -10.88 -9.23 -24.06
C GLY A 531 -10.96 -7.88 -23.33
N LEU A 532 -9.83 -7.37 -22.84
CA LEU A 532 -9.67 -6.02 -22.32
C LEU A 532 -9.26 -5.06 -23.45
N HIS A 533 -9.07 -3.78 -23.14
CA HIS A 533 -8.59 -2.82 -24.12
C HIS A 533 -7.08 -2.61 -23.99
N GLY A 534 -6.37 -2.59 -25.11
CA GLY A 534 -4.93 -2.36 -25.17
C GLY A 534 -4.59 -1.03 -25.85
N GLU A 535 -3.71 -0.23 -25.24
CA GLU A 535 -3.17 1.01 -25.80
C GLU A 535 -1.65 0.96 -25.82
N LEU A 536 -1.04 1.48 -26.86
CA LEU A 536 0.41 1.65 -26.96
C LEU A 536 0.76 3.14 -26.98
N ILE A 537 1.75 3.52 -26.19
CA ILE A 537 2.39 4.84 -26.25
C ILE A 537 3.86 4.61 -26.62
N ASP A 538 4.25 5.01 -27.82
CA ASP A 538 5.63 4.97 -28.33
C ASP A 538 6.13 6.34 -28.82
N SER A 539 5.29 7.37 -28.68
CA SER A 539 5.58 8.76 -29.05
C SER A 539 4.93 9.75 -28.06
N PRO A 540 5.58 10.88 -27.72
CA PRO A 540 5.08 11.87 -26.76
C PRO A 540 3.73 12.49 -27.13
N ASP A 541 3.44 12.67 -28.39
CA ASP A 541 2.19 13.26 -28.90
C ASP A 541 0.97 12.37 -28.67
N GLN A 542 1.15 11.07 -28.50
CA GLN A 542 0.06 10.15 -28.17
C GLN A 542 -0.40 10.23 -26.70
N VAL A 543 0.44 10.71 -25.80
CA VAL A 543 0.24 10.62 -24.34
C VAL A 543 -1.10 11.20 -23.91
N ARG A 544 -1.44 12.40 -24.41
CA ARG A 544 -2.68 13.08 -24.04
C ARG A 544 -3.92 12.29 -24.49
N ASP A 545 -3.95 11.91 -25.74
CA ASP A 545 -5.11 11.26 -26.34
C ASP A 545 -5.33 9.85 -25.78
N VAL A 546 -4.26 9.12 -25.47
CA VAL A 546 -4.35 7.80 -24.84
C VAL A 546 -4.94 7.92 -23.43
N TRP A 547 -4.50 8.89 -22.61
CA TRP A 547 -5.08 9.11 -21.31
C TRP A 547 -6.57 9.49 -21.37
N ASP A 548 -6.94 10.36 -22.33
CA ASP A 548 -8.33 10.78 -22.51
C ASP A 548 -9.23 9.60 -22.89
N ARG A 549 -8.76 8.69 -23.77
CA ARG A 549 -9.49 7.45 -24.10
C ARG A 549 -9.53 6.46 -22.93
N ALA A 550 -8.41 6.24 -22.25
CA ALA A 550 -8.33 5.27 -21.16
C ALA A 550 -9.22 5.65 -19.96
N LEU A 551 -9.26 6.94 -19.61
CA LEU A 551 -10.08 7.44 -18.49
C LEU A 551 -11.58 7.55 -18.81
N THR A 552 -11.98 7.34 -20.06
CA THR A 552 -13.38 7.33 -20.51
C THR A 552 -13.83 5.97 -21.06
N ALA A 553 -12.99 4.95 -20.97
CA ALA A 553 -13.25 3.63 -21.55
C ALA A 553 -14.41 2.90 -20.86
N ASP A 554 -15.10 2.05 -21.64
CA ASP A 554 -16.22 1.20 -21.21
C ASP A 554 -15.78 -0.17 -20.65
N ARG A 555 -14.46 -0.39 -20.55
CA ARG A 555 -13.83 -1.63 -20.05
C ARG A 555 -12.42 -1.35 -19.53
N PRO A 556 -11.80 -2.29 -18.80
CA PRO A 556 -10.41 -2.14 -18.36
C PRO A 556 -9.44 -1.92 -19.52
N VAL A 557 -8.46 -1.03 -19.28
CA VAL A 557 -7.45 -0.63 -20.27
C VAL A 557 -6.05 -0.95 -19.75
N VAL A 558 -5.18 -1.49 -20.60
CA VAL A 558 -3.74 -1.61 -20.33
C VAL A 558 -2.98 -0.73 -21.30
N ILE A 559 -2.32 0.28 -20.77
CA ILE A 559 -1.43 1.18 -21.52
C ILE A 559 -0.01 0.62 -21.40
N ASN A 560 0.55 0.16 -22.51
CA ASN A 560 1.97 -0.17 -22.65
C ASN A 560 2.71 1.08 -23.10
N ALA A 561 3.37 1.79 -22.19
CA ALA A 561 4.13 2.98 -22.51
C ALA A 561 5.63 2.64 -22.65
N LEU A 562 6.16 2.76 -23.87
CA LEU A 562 7.59 2.63 -24.11
C LEU A 562 8.29 3.90 -23.63
N VAL A 563 9.10 3.78 -22.59
CA VAL A 563 9.73 4.94 -21.96
C VAL A 563 11.26 4.86 -21.99
N ASP A 564 11.90 6.02 -21.96
CA ASP A 564 13.35 6.16 -22.00
C ASP A 564 13.99 5.55 -20.74
N PRO A 565 14.84 4.52 -20.85
CA PRO A 565 15.53 3.91 -19.72
C PRO A 565 16.58 4.83 -19.10
N ALA A 566 17.05 5.85 -19.83
CA ALA A 566 18.05 6.79 -19.34
C ALA A 566 17.48 7.95 -18.52
N GLU A 567 16.16 7.99 -18.29
CA GLU A 567 15.56 9.00 -17.41
C GLU A 567 15.96 8.77 -15.95
N LEU A 568 16.80 9.65 -15.43
CA LEU A 568 17.38 9.50 -14.10
C LEU A 568 16.41 9.96 -13.01
N MET A 569 16.22 9.10 -12.03
CA MET A 569 15.51 9.43 -10.79
C MET A 569 16.51 9.97 -9.75
N LEU A 570 16.86 11.24 -9.84
CA LEU A 570 17.79 11.85 -8.88
C LEU A 570 17.08 12.09 -7.54
N PRO A 571 17.68 11.69 -6.40
CA PRO A 571 17.16 12.03 -5.08
C PRO A 571 17.18 13.54 -4.83
N PRO A 572 16.37 14.06 -3.90
CA PRO A 572 16.26 15.49 -3.64
C PRO A 572 17.56 16.13 -3.12
N HIS A 573 18.54 15.33 -2.70
CA HIS A 573 19.84 15.75 -2.19
C HIS A 573 20.99 14.94 -2.82
N PHE A 574 20.99 14.79 -4.13
CA PHE A 574 22.04 14.07 -4.87
C PHE A 574 23.44 14.58 -4.49
N THR A 575 24.28 13.70 -3.96
CA THR A 575 25.58 14.07 -3.41
C THR A 575 26.68 14.13 -4.49
N ALA A 576 27.74 14.88 -4.21
CA ALA A 576 28.92 14.92 -5.09
C ALA A 576 29.57 13.53 -5.25
N GLU A 577 29.50 12.69 -4.21
CA GLU A 577 29.99 11.31 -4.27
C GLU A 577 29.18 10.44 -5.22
N GLN A 578 27.85 10.52 -5.15
CA GLN A 578 26.95 9.82 -6.08
C GLN A 578 27.18 10.28 -7.53
N ALA A 579 27.36 11.59 -7.75
CA ALA A 579 27.70 12.12 -9.07
C ALA A 579 29.04 11.56 -9.58
N ARG A 580 30.07 11.50 -8.73
CA ARG A 580 31.38 10.92 -9.09
C ARG A 580 31.28 9.44 -9.42
N LYS A 581 30.52 8.66 -8.63
CA LYS A 581 30.30 7.23 -8.87
C LYS A 581 29.54 7.01 -10.17
N THR A 582 28.47 7.75 -10.43
CA THR A 582 27.72 7.68 -11.71
C THR A 582 28.63 7.99 -12.91
N ALA A 583 29.47 9.03 -12.80
CA ALA A 583 30.46 9.35 -13.84
C ALA A 583 31.48 8.21 -14.03
N ALA A 584 31.91 7.56 -12.94
CA ALA A 584 32.80 6.40 -13.04
C ALA A 584 32.15 5.21 -13.75
N ALA A 585 30.86 4.93 -13.52
CA ALA A 585 30.12 3.91 -14.24
C ALA A 585 30.08 4.18 -15.76
N VAL A 586 29.80 5.44 -16.13
CA VAL A 586 29.82 5.88 -17.55
C VAL A 586 31.20 5.67 -18.17
N LEU A 587 32.28 6.05 -17.49
CA LEU A 587 33.65 5.89 -17.99
C LEU A 587 34.08 4.41 -18.12
N ARG A 588 33.46 3.51 -17.38
CA ARG A 588 33.69 2.06 -17.42
C ARG A 588 32.89 1.35 -18.52
N GLY A 589 32.16 2.09 -19.34
CA GLY A 589 31.45 1.55 -20.50
C GLY A 589 29.99 1.17 -20.25
N ASP A 590 29.28 1.93 -19.42
CA ASP A 590 27.83 1.76 -19.24
C ASP A 590 27.11 1.85 -20.59
N THR A 591 26.17 0.94 -20.83
CA THR A 591 25.46 0.83 -22.12
C THR A 591 24.61 2.06 -22.43
N ASP A 592 24.09 2.73 -21.39
CA ASP A 592 23.22 3.90 -21.52
C ASP A 592 23.97 5.23 -21.35
N TRP A 593 25.30 5.23 -21.42
CA TRP A 593 26.15 6.39 -21.15
C TRP A 593 25.73 7.67 -21.91
N ALA A 594 25.31 7.53 -23.14
CA ALA A 594 24.90 8.68 -23.97
C ALA A 594 23.60 9.31 -23.47
N GLY A 595 22.64 8.49 -23.06
CA GLY A 595 21.39 8.93 -22.44
C GLY A 595 21.64 9.61 -21.08
N ILE A 596 22.47 8.99 -20.23
CA ILE A 596 22.83 9.51 -18.92
C ILE A 596 23.48 10.91 -19.02
N ILE A 597 24.43 11.10 -19.94
CA ILE A 597 25.06 12.41 -20.16
C ILE A 597 24.05 13.42 -20.71
N ARG A 598 23.27 13.04 -21.71
CA ARG A 598 22.32 13.94 -22.37
C ARG A 598 21.24 14.44 -21.40
N ARG A 599 20.78 13.58 -20.46
CA ARG A 599 19.68 13.86 -19.53
C ARG A 599 20.11 14.20 -18.13
N GLY A 600 21.08 13.48 -17.57
CA GLY A 600 21.51 13.66 -16.19
C GLY A 600 22.08 15.04 -15.92
N LEU A 601 22.86 15.59 -16.83
CA LEU A 601 23.46 16.93 -16.68
C LEU A 601 22.40 18.06 -16.68
N PRO A 602 21.48 18.16 -17.65
CA PRO A 602 20.43 19.18 -17.62
C PRO A 602 19.48 19.05 -16.42
N ALA A 603 19.05 17.84 -16.09
CA ALA A 603 18.17 17.57 -14.96
C ALA A 603 18.84 17.95 -13.63
N THR A 604 20.12 17.59 -13.45
CA THR A 604 20.91 17.98 -12.28
C THR A 604 21.03 19.50 -12.20
N VAL A 605 21.38 20.18 -13.28
CA VAL A 605 21.51 21.64 -13.31
C VAL A 605 20.16 22.31 -13.03
N ALA A 606 19.06 21.84 -13.60
CA ALA A 606 17.73 22.40 -13.35
C ALA A 606 17.27 22.19 -11.89
N SER A 607 17.52 21.00 -11.34
CA SER A 607 17.10 20.65 -9.98
C SER A 607 17.95 21.29 -8.89
N TYR A 608 19.23 21.58 -9.16
CA TYR A 608 20.21 22.02 -8.15
C TYR A 608 20.78 23.43 -8.38
N ARG A 609 20.29 24.20 -9.39
CA ARG A 609 20.74 25.61 -9.54
C ARG A 609 20.45 26.36 -8.24
N PRO A 610 21.49 26.88 -7.55
CA PRO A 610 21.27 27.82 -6.45
C PRO A 610 20.58 29.06 -7.03
N ARG A 611 19.54 29.57 -6.35
CA ARG A 611 19.00 30.88 -6.68
C ARG A 611 20.15 31.90 -6.71
N ARG A 612 20.34 32.62 -7.81
CA ARG A 612 20.97 33.92 -7.73
C ARG A 612 20.16 34.71 -6.69
N ARG A 613 20.71 34.94 -5.53
CA ARG A 613 20.26 36.04 -4.67
C ARG A 613 20.43 37.27 -5.53
N ASP A 614 19.34 37.84 -5.98
CA ASP A 614 19.37 39.21 -6.48
C ASP A 614 19.87 40.07 -5.32
N ARG A 615 21.01 40.68 -5.55
CA ARG A 615 21.69 41.60 -4.61
C ARG A 615 20.89 42.88 -4.45
#